data_f2bdcc7532f79c19a38cc761e566de6c
#
_entry.id   f2bdcc7532f79c19a38cc761e566de6c
#
_cell.length_a   1.000
_cell.length_b   1.000
_cell.length_c   1.000
_cell.angle_alpha   90.00
_cell.angle_beta   90.00
_cell.angle_gamma   90.00
#
_symmetry.space_group_name_H-M   'P 1'
#
loop_
_entity.id
_entity.type
_entity.pdbx_description
1 polymer ?
#
loop_
_entity_poly.entity_id
_entity_poly.type
_entity_poly.pdbx_seq_one_letter_code
_entity_poly.pdbx_strand_id
1 'polypeptide(L)'
;MANLIKLRKGLDINLKGKAAAEVVAVKEPGFYTLCPDDFTGVTPKVVVKEQEYVMAGGPLFVDKNHPEVKFVSPVSGVVTSVERGARRKVMSITVQAATEQDFEEFGKKSVAALDGAAVKEMLLNAGLFAFIRQRPYDVVADPTVAPRAIFVSAFDTNPLAPEFELALSGEEANFQTGLDALAKIAKTYLSISVNQKSPALTQAKNVEVTVFDGLHPAGNVGVQINHIAPVNKGETVWTIDPQAVVFIGRLFNTGHVDFTRTVAVTGSEVLKPAYVKLKVGALLTGVFENNVTKDKALRYISGNVLTGKQISANGYLGAFHSQLTVIPEGSDVHEMLGWIMPRFNDFSTSRSYFSWMMGKKKEYVLDARVKGGERHMIMSNEYDHVLPMDILPEYLIKAIIAGDIDRMEALGIYEVAPEDFALCEFVCSSKMELQRIVRDGLDMLRREMC
;
A
#
# COMPACT_ATOMS: atom_id res chain seq x y z
N MET A 1 -2.63 16.41 -24.87
CA MET A 1 -2.92 16.99 -23.54
C MET A 1 -3.27 15.84 -22.62
N ALA A 2 -2.73 15.78 -21.41
CA ALA A 2 -3.10 14.77 -20.44
C ALA A 2 -4.59 14.93 -20.09
N ASN A 3 -5.29 13.80 -19.94
CA ASN A 3 -6.71 13.79 -19.57
C ASN A 3 -6.85 14.24 -18.10
N LEU A 4 -7.72 15.23 -17.81
CA LEU A 4 -7.98 15.73 -16.47
C LEU A 4 -9.31 15.18 -15.94
N ILE A 5 -9.26 14.41 -14.86
CA ILE A 5 -10.41 13.86 -14.16
C ILE A 5 -10.60 14.61 -12.83
N LYS A 6 -11.79 15.20 -12.65
CA LYS A 6 -12.14 15.93 -11.43
C LYS A 6 -13.11 15.12 -10.58
N LEU A 7 -12.67 14.79 -9.36
CA LEU A 7 -13.48 14.08 -8.38
C LEU A 7 -14.16 15.07 -7.42
N ARG A 8 -15.43 14.84 -7.12
CA ARG A 8 -16.21 15.72 -6.24
C ARG A 8 -16.47 15.13 -4.88
N LYS A 9 -16.45 13.80 -4.77
CA LYS A 9 -16.64 13.06 -3.53
C LYS A 9 -15.29 12.79 -2.88
N GLY A 10 -15.26 12.68 -1.56
CA GLY A 10 -14.04 12.38 -0.80
C GLY A 10 -13.95 13.18 0.50
N LEU A 11 -12.94 12.90 1.30
CA LEU A 11 -12.70 13.56 2.57
C LEU A 11 -11.21 13.54 2.92
N ASP A 12 -10.59 14.70 3.10
CA ASP A 12 -9.25 14.79 3.65
C ASP A 12 -9.30 14.77 5.19
N ILE A 13 -8.47 13.95 5.78
CA ILE A 13 -8.30 13.88 7.24
C ILE A 13 -6.97 14.55 7.58
N ASN A 14 -7.04 15.80 8.02
CA ASN A 14 -5.86 16.60 8.31
C ASN A 14 -5.24 16.20 9.66
N LEU A 15 -4.32 15.27 9.64
CA LEU A 15 -3.55 14.84 10.79
C LEU A 15 -2.32 15.70 10.99
N LYS A 16 -1.95 15.91 12.26
CA LYS A 16 -0.67 16.53 12.64
C LYS A 16 0.49 15.56 12.46
N GLY A 17 1.64 16.06 12.03
CA GLY A 17 2.89 15.29 11.97
C GLY A 17 3.25 14.81 10.57
N LYS A 18 2.99 15.62 9.53
CA LYS A 18 3.47 15.37 8.16
C LYS A 18 5.01 15.42 8.15
N ALA A 19 5.64 14.51 7.39
CA ALA A 19 7.09 14.48 7.22
C ALA A 19 7.60 15.75 6.53
N ALA A 20 8.67 16.33 7.04
CA ALA A 20 9.40 17.39 6.36
C ALA A 20 10.03 16.85 5.06
N ALA A 21 10.13 17.69 4.03
CA ALA A 21 10.67 17.30 2.73
C ALA A 21 12.20 17.17 2.77
N GLU A 22 12.71 16.36 3.70
CA GLU A 22 14.13 16.04 3.87
C GLU A 22 14.34 14.56 4.12
N VAL A 23 15.42 14.01 3.59
CA VAL A 23 15.81 12.62 3.80
C VAL A 23 16.90 12.57 4.87
N VAL A 24 16.59 11.94 6.00
CA VAL A 24 17.51 11.79 7.13
C VAL A 24 18.14 10.41 7.09
N ALA A 25 19.44 10.36 7.34
CA ALA A 25 20.14 9.08 7.47
C ALA A 25 19.76 8.38 8.79
N VAL A 26 19.45 7.10 8.70
CA VAL A 26 19.23 6.22 9.84
C VAL A 26 20.27 5.11 9.82
N LYS A 27 20.57 4.56 11.01
CA LYS A 27 21.46 3.40 11.10
C LYS A 27 20.85 2.23 10.33
N GLU A 28 21.65 1.60 9.50
CA GLU A 28 21.19 0.41 8.75
C GLU A 28 20.73 -0.68 9.72
N PRO A 29 19.54 -1.24 9.50
CA PRO A 29 19.04 -2.36 10.30
C PRO A 29 19.93 -3.60 10.12
N GLY A 30 20.19 -4.31 11.22
CA GLY A 30 20.90 -5.59 11.16
C GLY A 30 20.01 -6.76 10.78
N PHE A 31 18.69 -6.58 10.78
CA PHE A 31 17.71 -7.64 10.51
C PHE A 31 16.64 -7.16 9.54
N TYR A 32 16.21 -8.09 8.68
CA TYR A 32 15.17 -7.89 7.69
C TYR A 32 14.19 -9.05 7.72
N THR A 33 12.92 -8.75 7.74
CA THR A 33 11.86 -9.77 7.83
C THR A 33 10.89 -9.64 6.67
N LEU A 34 10.65 -10.74 5.97
CA LEU A 34 9.61 -10.82 4.95
C LEU A 34 8.42 -11.61 5.51
N CYS A 35 7.24 -10.99 5.48
CA CYS A 35 6.00 -11.58 5.96
C CYS A 35 5.16 -12.04 4.76
N PRO A 36 4.87 -13.35 4.59
CA PRO A 36 4.02 -13.82 3.50
C PRO A 36 2.62 -13.20 3.48
N ASP A 37 2.09 -12.81 4.65
CA ASP A 37 0.77 -12.17 4.79
C ASP A 37 0.71 -10.75 4.18
N ASP A 38 1.83 -10.14 3.84
CA ASP A 38 1.87 -8.89 3.08
C ASP A 38 1.50 -9.12 1.60
N PHE A 39 1.62 -10.37 1.11
CA PHE A 39 1.36 -10.77 -0.26
C PHE A 39 0.03 -11.52 -0.36
N THR A 40 -1.05 -10.77 -0.49
CA THR A 40 -2.41 -11.31 -0.51
C THR A 40 -2.60 -12.34 -1.62
N GLY A 41 -3.29 -13.43 -1.31
CA GLY A 41 -3.64 -14.50 -2.28
C GLY A 41 -2.56 -15.55 -2.49
N VAL A 42 -1.39 -15.41 -1.85
CA VAL A 42 -0.24 -16.33 -1.96
C VAL A 42 -0.33 -17.45 -0.92
N THR A 43 -0.02 -18.68 -1.34
CA THR A 43 0.18 -19.81 -0.44
C THR A 43 1.68 -20.08 -0.32
N PRO A 44 2.36 -19.62 0.76
CA PRO A 44 3.81 -19.64 0.83
C PRO A 44 4.37 -21.05 0.99
N LYS A 45 5.36 -21.39 0.16
CA LYS A 45 6.22 -22.56 0.31
C LYS A 45 7.64 -22.07 0.54
N VAL A 46 8.14 -22.22 1.77
CA VAL A 46 9.50 -21.83 2.15
C VAL A 46 10.50 -22.71 1.43
N VAL A 47 11.54 -22.10 0.87
CA VAL A 47 12.61 -22.78 0.11
C VAL A 47 13.98 -22.70 0.79
N VAL A 48 14.07 -21.99 1.93
CA VAL A 48 15.29 -21.86 2.73
C VAL A 48 15.14 -22.55 4.09
N LYS A 49 16.28 -22.77 4.77
CA LYS A 49 16.32 -23.28 6.15
C LYS A 49 16.95 -22.26 7.09
N GLU A 50 16.65 -22.39 8.39
CA GLU A 50 17.37 -21.62 9.40
C GLU A 50 18.87 -21.95 9.34
N GLN A 51 19.70 -20.93 9.57
CA GLN A 51 21.17 -20.94 9.47
C GLN A 51 21.70 -21.07 8.03
N GLU A 52 20.85 -21.04 7.01
CA GLU A 52 21.26 -21.00 5.60
C GLU A 52 21.65 -19.56 5.21
N TYR A 53 22.74 -19.43 4.43
CA TYR A 53 23.13 -18.16 3.84
C TYR A 53 22.36 -17.93 2.55
N VAL A 54 21.85 -16.71 2.37
CA VAL A 54 21.12 -16.27 1.17
C VAL A 54 21.76 -15.01 0.60
N MET A 55 21.76 -14.87 -0.72
CA MET A 55 22.16 -13.64 -1.40
C MET A 55 20.99 -12.65 -1.43
N ALA A 56 21.29 -11.35 -1.58
CA ALA A 56 20.28 -10.36 -1.90
C ALA A 56 19.68 -10.69 -3.30
N GLY A 57 18.36 -10.88 -3.37
CA GLY A 57 17.68 -11.40 -4.57
C GLY A 57 17.50 -12.92 -4.58
N GLY A 58 18.08 -13.67 -3.63
CA GLY A 58 17.86 -15.10 -3.48
C GLY A 58 16.46 -15.42 -2.90
N PRO A 59 15.79 -16.50 -3.35
CA PRO A 59 14.42 -16.82 -2.95
C PRO A 59 14.33 -17.28 -1.50
N LEU A 60 13.42 -16.68 -0.70
CA LEU A 60 13.07 -17.12 0.66
C LEU A 60 11.88 -18.08 0.66
N PHE A 61 10.87 -17.75 -0.12
CA PHE A 61 9.71 -18.60 -0.36
C PHE A 61 9.16 -18.35 -1.77
N VAL A 62 8.30 -19.25 -2.23
CA VAL A 62 7.60 -19.17 -3.51
C VAL A 62 6.10 -19.37 -3.27
N ASP A 63 5.26 -18.97 -4.23
CA ASP A 63 3.86 -19.39 -4.19
C ASP A 63 3.77 -20.88 -4.52
N LYS A 64 3.01 -21.62 -3.72
CA LYS A 64 2.79 -23.06 -3.95
C LYS A 64 2.03 -23.32 -5.24
N ASN A 65 1.11 -22.43 -5.62
CA ASN A 65 0.27 -22.57 -6.80
C ASN A 65 1.02 -22.13 -8.08
N HIS A 66 1.90 -21.12 -7.95
CA HIS A 66 2.72 -20.56 -9.02
C HIS A 66 4.18 -20.51 -8.56
N PRO A 67 4.93 -21.63 -8.59
CA PRO A 67 6.31 -21.71 -8.05
C PRO A 67 7.30 -20.77 -8.73
N GLU A 68 6.99 -20.27 -9.91
CA GLU A 68 7.74 -19.26 -10.64
C GLU A 68 7.66 -17.87 -9.97
N VAL A 69 6.63 -17.59 -9.15
CA VAL A 69 6.50 -16.36 -8.37
C VAL A 69 7.33 -16.51 -7.11
N LYS A 70 8.49 -15.85 -7.12
CA LYS A 70 9.47 -15.88 -6.03
C LYS A 70 9.34 -14.66 -5.14
N PHE A 71 9.58 -14.86 -3.84
CA PHE A 71 9.69 -13.81 -2.84
C PHE A 71 11.11 -13.85 -2.29
N VAL A 72 11.89 -12.83 -2.62
CA VAL A 72 13.34 -12.88 -2.50
C VAL A 72 13.84 -12.02 -1.34
N SER A 73 15.03 -12.34 -0.83
CA SER A 73 15.66 -11.61 0.26
C SER A 73 16.07 -10.20 -0.17
N PRO A 74 15.77 -9.15 0.62
CA PRO A 74 16.20 -7.79 0.36
C PRO A 74 17.70 -7.55 0.64
N VAL A 75 18.34 -8.48 1.33
CA VAL A 75 19.76 -8.42 1.74
C VAL A 75 20.41 -9.78 1.65
N SER A 76 21.72 -9.82 1.53
CA SER A 76 22.47 -11.05 1.77
C SER A 76 22.73 -11.25 3.25
N GLY A 77 22.78 -12.51 3.68
CA GLY A 77 23.01 -12.82 5.07
C GLY A 77 22.51 -14.21 5.47
N VAL A 78 22.38 -14.43 6.77
CA VAL A 78 21.96 -15.72 7.33
C VAL A 78 20.49 -15.66 7.73
N VAL A 79 19.72 -16.66 7.33
CA VAL A 79 18.34 -16.85 7.80
C VAL A 79 18.37 -17.23 9.27
N THR A 80 17.91 -16.34 10.15
CA THR A 80 17.94 -16.54 11.60
C THR A 80 16.70 -17.23 12.13
N SER A 81 15.54 -16.99 11.52
CA SER A 81 14.28 -17.64 11.94
C SER A 81 13.29 -17.82 10.80
N VAL A 82 12.51 -18.89 10.90
CA VAL A 82 11.32 -19.14 10.09
C VAL A 82 10.16 -19.36 11.06
N GLU A 83 9.47 -18.28 11.40
CA GLU A 83 8.38 -18.33 12.37
C GLU A 83 7.13 -18.96 11.76
N ARG A 84 6.51 -19.85 12.54
CA ARG A 84 5.29 -20.54 12.16
C ARG A 84 4.21 -20.38 13.23
N GLY A 85 3.04 -19.96 12.81
CA GLY A 85 1.86 -19.85 13.65
C GLY A 85 1.00 -21.12 13.67
N ALA A 86 -0.27 -20.94 14.01
CA ALA A 86 -1.25 -22.01 14.03
C ALA A 86 -1.31 -22.74 12.67
N ARG A 87 -1.55 -24.06 12.71
CA ARG A 87 -1.59 -24.93 11.53
C ARG A 87 -0.34 -24.86 10.65
N ARG A 88 0.83 -24.53 11.24
CA ARG A 88 2.12 -24.37 10.55
C ARG A 88 2.14 -23.24 9.49
N LYS A 89 1.21 -22.27 9.56
CA LYS A 89 1.22 -21.10 8.69
C LYS A 89 2.55 -20.36 8.87
N VAL A 90 3.23 -20.04 7.77
CA VAL A 90 4.46 -19.24 7.81
C VAL A 90 4.06 -17.80 8.12
N MET A 91 4.58 -17.27 9.24
CA MET A 91 4.29 -15.91 9.69
C MET A 91 5.35 -14.93 9.23
N SER A 92 6.61 -15.33 9.36
CA SER A 92 7.74 -14.47 8.99
C SER A 92 9.00 -15.27 8.70
N ILE A 93 9.87 -14.71 7.87
CA ILE A 93 11.22 -15.20 7.61
C ILE A 93 12.17 -14.04 7.84
N THR A 94 13.11 -14.20 8.78
CA THR A 94 14.05 -13.16 9.17
C THR A 94 15.46 -13.50 8.72
N VAL A 95 16.12 -12.53 8.09
CA VAL A 95 17.50 -12.60 7.65
C VAL A 95 18.33 -11.59 8.43
N GLN A 96 19.43 -12.03 9.04
CA GLN A 96 20.46 -11.17 9.59
C GLN A 96 21.40 -10.75 8.46
N ALA A 97 21.46 -9.45 8.19
CA ALA A 97 22.26 -8.92 7.10
C ALA A 97 23.77 -9.17 7.32
N ALA A 98 24.45 -9.57 6.26
CA ALA A 98 25.91 -9.59 6.22
C ALA A 98 26.47 -8.16 6.14
N THR A 99 27.71 -7.97 6.62
CA THR A 99 28.39 -6.67 6.56
C THR A 99 28.70 -6.28 5.10
N GLU A 100 29.16 -7.25 4.31
CA GLU A 100 29.34 -7.10 2.87
C GLU A 100 28.18 -7.79 2.16
N GLN A 101 27.61 -7.12 1.17
CA GLN A 101 26.41 -7.61 0.49
C GLN A 101 26.77 -8.34 -0.79
N ASP A 102 26.31 -9.60 -0.88
CA ASP A 102 26.39 -10.43 -2.09
C ASP A 102 25.05 -10.38 -2.81
N PHE A 103 25.10 -10.23 -4.13
CA PHE A 103 23.89 -10.09 -4.95
C PHE A 103 23.72 -11.27 -5.90
N GLU A 104 22.48 -11.70 -6.07
CA GLU A 104 22.10 -12.56 -7.18
C GLU A 104 22.21 -11.79 -8.50
N GLU A 105 22.92 -12.34 -9.47
CA GLU A 105 23.18 -11.71 -10.76
C GLU A 105 22.12 -12.09 -11.79
N PHE A 106 21.29 -11.14 -12.18
CA PHE A 106 20.28 -11.33 -13.25
C PHE A 106 20.75 -10.81 -14.61
N GLY A 107 21.86 -10.07 -14.63
CA GLY A 107 22.44 -9.45 -15.81
C GLY A 107 21.71 -8.20 -16.28
N LYS A 108 22.48 -7.21 -16.72
CA LYS A 108 21.92 -5.97 -17.29
C LYS A 108 21.32 -6.26 -18.67
N LYS A 109 20.10 -5.79 -18.90
CA LYS A 109 19.42 -5.93 -20.20
C LYS A 109 18.77 -4.64 -20.60
N SER A 110 18.97 -4.24 -21.85
CA SER A 110 18.26 -3.09 -22.40
C SER A 110 16.80 -3.45 -22.65
N VAL A 111 15.86 -2.77 -21.99
CA VAL A 111 14.41 -2.95 -22.16
C VAL A 111 13.98 -2.79 -23.62
N ALA A 112 14.66 -1.92 -24.40
CA ALA A 112 14.33 -1.69 -25.79
C ALA A 112 14.48 -2.96 -26.67
N ALA A 113 15.40 -3.86 -26.30
CA ALA A 113 15.68 -5.09 -27.04
C ALA A 113 14.81 -6.29 -26.60
N LEU A 114 13.97 -6.13 -25.57
CA LEU A 114 13.14 -7.19 -25.01
C LEU A 114 11.70 -7.08 -25.48
N ASP A 115 11.03 -8.21 -25.57
CA ASP A 115 9.58 -8.32 -25.68
C ASP A 115 8.92 -8.44 -24.29
N GLY A 116 7.60 -8.39 -24.24
CA GLY A 116 6.85 -8.46 -22.97
C GLY A 116 7.00 -9.78 -22.22
N ALA A 117 7.22 -10.89 -22.94
CA ALA A 117 7.42 -12.21 -22.34
C ALA A 117 8.78 -12.29 -21.62
N ALA A 118 9.84 -11.81 -22.28
CA ALA A 118 11.18 -11.77 -21.69
C ALA A 118 11.26 -10.81 -20.49
N VAL A 119 10.54 -9.66 -20.55
CA VAL A 119 10.43 -8.76 -19.40
C VAL A 119 9.74 -9.47 -18.24
N LYS A 120 8.60 -10.11 -18.47
CA LYS A 120 7.86 -10.84 -17.41
C LYS A 120 8.71 -11.96 -16.81
N GLU A 121 9.42 -12.74 -17.63
CA GLU A 121 10.32 -13.78 -17.17
C GLU A 121 11.43 -13.23 -16.27
N MET A 122 12.03 -12.10 -16.63
CA MET A 122 13.05 -11.45 -15.80
C MET A 122 12.47 -10.97 -14.46
N LEU A 123 11.25 -10.41 -14.44
CA LEU A 123 10.58 -10.02 -13.21
C LEU A 123 10.26 -11.21 -12.30
N LEU A 124 9.82 -12.34 -12.85
CA LEU A 124 9.59 -13.59 -12.12
C LEU A 124 10.89 -14.13 -11.52
N ASN A 125 11.96 -14.18 -12.32
CA ASN A 125 13.25 -14.68 -11.86
C ASN A 125 13.84 -13.84 -10.74
N ALA A 126 13.73 -12.51 -10.83
CA ALA A 126 14.24 -11.55 -9.86
C ALA A 126 13.32 -11.33 -8.65
N GLY A 127 12.15 -12.00 -8.59
CA GLY A 127 11.18 -11.83 -7.49
C GLY A 127 10.44 -10.49 -7.47
N LEU A 128 10.59 -9.66 -8.51
CA LEU A 128 9.89 -8.37 -8.60
C LEU A 128 8.43 -8.51 -9.04
N PHE A 129 8.07 -9.64 -9.65
CA PHE A 129 6.68 -9.94 -10.00
C PHE A 129 5.77 -9.99 -8.78
N ALA A 130 6.28 -10.33 -7.60
CA ALA A 130 5.58 -10.33 -6.32
C ALA A 130 4.98 -8.96 -5.93
N PHE A 131 5.50 -7.86 -6.49
CA PHE A 131 4.99 -6.51 -6.24
C PHE A 131 3.90 -6.07 -7.22
N ILE A 132 3.54 -6.92 -8.18
CA ILE A 132 2.43 -6.68 -9.09
C ILE A 132 1.17 -7.32 -8.50
N ARG A 133 0.12 -6.52 -8.34
CA ARG A 133 -1.20 -7.00 -7.92
C ARG A 133 -2.15 -7.02 -9.09
N GLN A 134 -3.19 -7.83 -9.03
CA GLN A 134 -4.25 -7.85 -10.03
C GLN A 134 -5.61 -7.47 -9.46
N ARG A 135 -6.42 -6.85 -10.27
CA ARG A 135 -7.86 -6.73 -10.12
C ARG A 135 -8.53 -7.60 -11.20
N PRO A 136 -9.60 -8.32 -10.92
CA PRO A 136 -10.29 -8.46 -9.64
C PRO A 136 -9.45 -9.11 -8.53
N TYR A 137 -10.01 -9.16 -7.33
CA TYR A 137 -9.57 -9.84 -6.11
C TYR A 137 -8.49 -9.12 -5.30
N ASP A 138 -7.73 -8.18 -5.86
CA ASP A 138 -6.62 -7.49 -5.18
C ASP A 138 -5.65 -8.48 -4.50
N VAL A 139 -5.07 -9.34 -5.31
CA VAL A 139 -4.09 -10.36 -4.93
C VAL A 139 -2.82 -10.18 -5.76
N VAL A 140 -1.73 -10.88 -5.40
CA VAL A 140 -0.54 -10.98 -6.27
C VAL A 140 -0.98 -11.50 -7.64
N ALA A 141 -0.47 -10.90 -8.71
CA ALA A 141 -0.90 -11.21 -10.06
C ALA A 141 -0.62 -12.67 -10.44
N ASP A 142 -1.55 -13.26 -11.20
CA ASP A 142 -1.35 -14.57 -11.80
C ASP A 142 -0.45 -14.43 -13.03
N PRO A 143 0.72 -15.09 -13.05
CA PRO A 143 1.64 -14.98 -14.18
C PRO A 143 1.12 -15.63 -15.46
N THR A 144 0.10 -16.48 -15.37
CA THR A 144 -0.50 -17.16 -16.56
C THR A 144 -1.51 -16.30 -17.28
N VAL A 145 -2.07 -15.27 -16.59
CA VAL A 145 -3.09 -14.38 -17.14
C VAL A 145 -2.43 -13.11 -17.70
N ALA A 146 -2.76 -12.77 -18.96
CA ALA A 146 -2.32 -11.52 -19.56
C ALA A 146 -3.20 -10.36 -19.07
N PRO A 147 -2.65 -9.25 -18.56
CA PRO A 147 -3.45 -8.10 -18.16
C PRO A 147 -3.92 -7.31 -19.38
N ARG A 148 -5.14 -6.77 -19.32
CA ARG A 148 -5.65 -5.80 -20.31
C ARG A 148 -4.86 -4.48 -20.23
N ALA A 149 -4.46 -4.08 -19.02
CA ALA A 149 -3.72 -2.85 -18.75
C ALA A 149 -2.98 -2.94 -17.41
N ILE A 150 -2.00 -2.05 -17.23
CA ILE A 150 -1.26 -1.87 -15.98
C ILE A 150 -1.47 -0.45 -15.49
N PHE A 151 -1.78 -0.29 -14.19
CA PHE A 151 -2.02 1.01 -13.56
C PHE A 151 -0.95 1.32 -12.52
N VAL A 152 -0.38 2.52 -12.61
CA VAL A 152 0.59 3.07 -11.67
C VAL A 152 0.03 4.36 -11.10
N SER A 153 -0.21 4.42 -9.79
CA SER A 153 -0.59 5.66 -9.11
C SER A 153 0.66 6.35 -8.56
N ALA A 154 1.07 7.47 -9.16
CA ALA A 154 2.25 8.22 -8.74
C ALA A 154 1.92 9.38 -7.78
N PHE A 155 0.81 9.30 -7.06
CA PHE A 155 0.47 10.18 -5.94
C PHE A 155 -0.38 9.44 -4.93
N ASP A 156 -0.33 9.91 -3.70
CA ASP A 156 -1.10 9.37 -2.59
C ASP A 156 -1.86 10.52 -1.91
N THR A 157 -3.11 10.26 -1.52
CA THR A 157 -3.98 11.21 -0.84
C THR A 157 -4.37 10.75 0.56
N ASN A 158 -3.80 9.65 1.05
CA ASN A 158 -4.00 9.18 2.41
C ASN A 158 -3.54 10.23 3.44
N PRO A 159 -4.05 10.19 4.67
CA PRO A 159 -3.58 11.08 5.73
C PRO A 159 -2.07 10.96 5.95
N LEU A 160 -1.37 12.10 5.95
CA LEU A 160 0.09 12.21 6.07
C LEU A 160 0.88 11.50 4.95
N ALA A 161 0.27 11.28 3.80
CA ALA A 161 0.86 10.57 2.68
C ALA A 161 2.24 11.12 2.26
N PRO A 162 3.17 10.23 1.84
CA PRO A 162 4.45 10.63 1.32
C PRO A 162 4.31 11.34 -0.04
N GLU A 163 5.18 12.30 -0.30
CA GLU A 163 5.31 12.94 -1.61
C GLU A 163 6.21 12.08 -2.49
N PHE A 164 5.63 11.47 -3.52
CA PHE A 164 6.38 10.57 -4.41
C PHE A 164 7.49 11.30 -5.19
N GLU A 165 7.32 12.58 -5.46
CA GLU A 165 8.37 13.40 -6.11
C GLU A 165 9.70 13.37 -5.33
N LEU A 166 9.63 13.37 -3.97
CA LEU A 166 10.82 13.24 -3.14
C LEU A 166 11.44 11.83 -3.23
N ALA A 167 10.61 10.80 -3.27
CA ALA A 167 11.08 9.42 -3.44
C ALA A 167 11.72 9.19 -4.83
N LEU A 168 11.26 9.94 -5.84
CA LEU A 168 11.75 9.85 -7.21
C LEU A 168 13.07 10.61 -7.42
N SER A 169 13.43 11.53 -6.54
CA SER A 169 14.64 12.34 -6.68
C SER A 169 15.91 11.49 -6.77
N GLY A 170 16.59 11.58 -7.93
CA GLY A 170 17.76 10.77 -8.28
C GLY A 170 17.44 9.38 -8.84
N GLU A 171 16.17 9.02 -8.97
CA GLU A 171 15.69 7.74 -9.48
C GLU A 171 14.88 7.87 -10.79
N GLU A 172 14.85 9.05 -11.38
CA GLU A 172 14.02 9.38 -12.54
C GLU A 172 14.31 8.45 -13.72
N ALA A 173 15.59 8.14 -13.97
CA ALA A 173 16.00 7.22 -15.01
C ALA A 173 15.55 5.79 -14.75
N ASN A 174 15.65 5.33 -13.49
CA ASN A 174 15.17 4.00 -13.08
C ASN A 174 13.65 3.92 -13.19
N PHE A 175 12.92 4.96 -12.78
CA PHE A 175 11.47 5.00 -12.91
C PHE A 175 11.03 4.92 -14.39
N GLN A 176 11.64 5.70 -15.28
CA GLN A 176 11.34 5.64 -16.72
C GLN A 176 11.65 4.25 -17.30
N THR A 177 12.82 3.65 -16.96
CA THR A 177 13.16 2.29 -17.40
C THR A 177 12.12 1.26 -16.90
N GLY A 178 11.63 1.39 -15.67
CA GLY A 178 10.57 0.54 -15.12
C GLY A 178 9.25 0.70 -15.87
N LEU A 179 8.84 1.93 -16.19
CA LEU A 179 7.67 2.20 -17.02
C LEU A 179 7.80 1.61 -18.42
N ASP A 180 8.97 1.75 -19.04
CA ASP A 180 9.27 1.18 -20.35
C ASP A 180 9.14 -0.35 -20.34
N ALA A 181 9.60 -1.00 -19.27
CA ALA A 181 9.48 -2.44 -19.07
C ALA A 181 8.01 -2.88 -18.94
N LEU A 182 7.23 -2.19 -18.14
CA LEU A 182 5.80 -2.48 -17.97
C LEU A 182 5.02 -2.25 -19.27
N ALA A 183 5.35 -1.20 -20.02
CA ALA A 183 4.74 -0.90 -21.32
C ALA A 183 5.00 -1.97 -22.39
N LYS A 184 6.04 -2.81 -22.24
CA LYS A 184 6.26 -4.00 -23.09
C LYS A 184 5.27 -5.14 -22.79
N ILE A 185 4.78 -5.23 -21.55
CA ILE A 185 3.85 -6.28 -21.12
C ILE A 185 2.42 -5.92 -21.54
N ALA A 186 1.96 -4.70 -21.20
CA ALA A 186 0.62 -4.23 -21.54
C ALA A 186 0.54 -2.71 -21.57
N LYS A 187 -0.57 -2.17 -22.08
CA LYS A 187 -0.86 -0.74 -22.04
C LYS A 187 -0.78 -0.24 -20.59
N THR A 188 0.07 0.74 -20.34
CA THR A 188 0.35 1.26 -19.01
C THR A 188 -0.21 2.66 -18.83
N TYR A 189 -0.96 2.86 -17.75
CA TYR A 189 -1.52 4.15 -17.32
C TYR A 189 -0.75 4.66 -16.11
N LEU A 190 -0.35 5.92 -16.15
CA LEU A 190 0.29 6.63 -15.06
C LEU A 190 -0.64 7.73 -14.56
N SER A 191 -1.11 7.62 -13.33
CA SER A 191 -1.96 8.63 -12.72
C SER A 191 -1.14 9.58 -11.85
N ILE A 192 -1.35 10.88 -12.02
CA ILE A 192 -0.66 11.93 -11.28
C ILE A 192 -1.65 12.94 -10.71
N SER A 193 -1.24 13.66 -9.65
CA SER A 193 -2.02 14.76 -9.09
C SER A 193 -1.98 15.99 -10.00
N VAL A 194 -3.06 16.79 -10.01
CA VAL A 194 -3.11 18.10 -10.66
C VAL A 194 -2.02 19.08 -10.18
N ASN A 195 -1.52 18.87 -8.96
CA ASN A 195 -0.46 19.69 -8.37
C ASN A 195 0.95 19.20 -8.74
N GLN A 196 1.08 18.09 -9.48
CA GLN A 196 2.37 17.51 -9.83
C GLN A 196 3.13 18.39 -10.85
N LYS A 197 4.40 18.68 -10.55
CA LYS A 197 5.27 19.54 -11.40
C LYS A 197 6.51 18.82 -11.92
N SER A 198 6.85 17.64 -11.37
CA SER A 198 8.04 16.90 -11.82
C SER A 198 7.94 16.53 -13.29
N PRO A 199 8.92 16.90 -14.13
CA PRO A 199 8.96 16.50 -15.54
C PRO A 199 9.01 14.97 -15.72
N ALA A 200 9.64 14.25 -14.81
CA ALA A 200 9.73 12.80 -14.85
C ALA A 200 8.35 12.12 -14.76
N LEU A 201 7.36 12.77 -14.15
CA LEU A 201 5.99 12.28 -14.03
C LEU A 201 5.06 12.87 -15.10
N THR A 202 5.15 14.20 -15.33
CA THR A 202 4.25 14.88 -16.28
C THR A 202 4.59 14.62 -17.75
N GLN A 203 5.84 14.22 -18.03
CA GLN A 203 6.36 13.93 -19.37
C GLN A 203 6.87 12.48 -19.51
N ALA A 204 6.39 11.57 -18.65
CA ALA A 204 6.72 10.15 -18.72
C ALA A 204 6.41 9.59 -20.12
N LYS A 205 7.34 8.77 -20.64
CA LYS A 205 7.24 8.21 -22.00
C LYS A 205 6.66 6.80 -21.98
N ASN A 206 6.10 6.38 -23.11
CA ASN A 206 5.56 5.04 -23.34
C ASN A 206 4.38 4.64 -22.42
N VAL A 207 3.79 5.61 -21.73
CA VAL A 207 2.63 5.44 -20.84
C VAL A 207 1.59 6.52 -21.13
N GLU A 208 0.34 6.25 -20.79
CA GLU A 208 -0.74 7.23 -20.87
C GLU A 208 -0.90 7.93 -19.52
N VAL A 209 -0.54 9.23 -19.50
CA VAL A 209 -0.60 10.05 -18.28
C VAL A 209 -2.01 10.60 -18.11
N THR A 210 -2.63 10.36 -16.94
CA THR A 210 -3.92 10.91 -16.53
C THR A 210 -3.75 11.75 -15.28
N VAL A 211 -4.35 12.94 -15.26
CA VAL A 211 -4.29 13.89 -14.15
C VAL A 211 -5.55 13.80 -13.32
N PHE A 212 -5.41 13.68 -12.02
CA PHE A 212 -6.53 13.66 -11.08
C PHE A 212 -6.53 14.90 -10.20
N ASP A 213 -7.74 15.46 -9.98
CA ASP A 213 -8.01 16.57 -9.09
C ASP A 213 -9.14 16.17 -8.14
N GLY A 214 -8.83 16.00 -6.85
CA GLY A 214 -9.80 15.57 -5.85
C GLY A 214 -9.19 15.35 -4.46
N LEU A 215 -10.08 15.19 -3.49
CA LEU A 215 -9.77 14.84 -2.11
C LEU A 215 -9.42 13.32 -2.03
N HIS A 216 -8.95 12.86 -0.87
CA HIS A 216 -8.87 11.42 -0.62
C HIS A 216 -10.26 10.77 -0.83
N PRO A 217 -10.36 9.66 -1.60
CA PRO A 217 -9.36 8.71 -2.05
C PRO A 217 -8.90 8.86 -3.53
N ALA A 218 -8.73 10.09 -4.04
CA ALA A 218 -8.29 10.30 -5.43
C ALA A 218 -6.97 9.57 -5.77
N GLY A 219 -6.10 9.36 -4.78
CA GLY A 219 -4.83 8.63 -4.91
C GLY A 219 -4.96 7.11 -4.96
N ASN A 220 -6.12 6.55 -4.60
CA ASN A 220 -6.32 5.10 -4.63
C ASN A 220 -6.41 4.60 -6.07
N VAL A 221 -5.67 3.55 -6.38
CA VAL A 221 -5.61 3.02 -7.75
C VAL A 221 -6.97 2.46 -8.22
N GLY A 222 -7.81 1.94 -7.31
CA GLY A 222 -9.15 1.48 -7.62
C GLY A 222 -10.05 2.60 -8.17
N VAL A 223 -10.00 3.79 -7.55
CA VAL A 223 -10.70 4.98 -8.03
C VAL A 223 -10.21 5.38 -9.42
N GLN A 224 -8.92 5.31 -9.67
CA GLN A 224 -8.32 5.65 -10.96
C GLN A 224 -8.73 4.65 -12.05
N ILE A 225 -8.73 3.36 -11.75
CA ILE A 225 -9.19 2.30 -12.66
C ILE A 225 -10.65 2.53 -13.04
N ASN A 226 -11.53 2.78 -12.06
CA ASN A 226 -12.93 3.03 -12.28
C ASN A 226 -13.20 4.18 -13.28
N HIS A 227 -12.39 5.24 -13.22
CA HIS A 227 -12.56 6.41 -14.10
C HIS A 227 -11.84 6.31 -15.46
N ILE A 228 -10.78 5.50 -15.57
CA ILE A 228 -10.00 5.37 -16.81
C ILE A 228 -10.48 4.19 -17.64
N ALA A 229 -10.58 3.02 -17.01
CA ALA A 229 -10.96 1.77 -17.68
C ALA A 229 -11.50 0.76 -16.64
N PRO A 230 -12.79 0.84 -16.28
CA PRO A 230 -13.44 -0.05 -15.32
C PRO A 230 -13.23 -1.53 -15.64
N VAL A 231 -13.18 -2.39 -14.63
CA VAL A 231 -12.91 -3.82 -14.75
C VAL A 231 -14.23 -4.58 -14.76
N ASN A 232 -14.48 -5.31 -15.84
CA ASN A 232 -15.65 -6.17 -15.98
C ASN A 232 -15.33 -7.64 -15.70
N LYS A 233 -16.36 -8.47 -15.57
CA LYS A 233 -16.22 -9.93 -15.45
C LYS A 233 -15.39 -10.51 -16.60
N GLY A 234 -14.39 -11.32 -16.26
CA GLY A 234 -13.47 -11.93 -17.22
C GLY A 234 -12.30 -11.05 -17.69
N GLU A 235 -12.25 -9.80 -17.23
CA GLU A 235 -11.11 -8.92 -17.50
C GLU A 235 -10.14 -8.92 -16.30
N THR A 236 -8.86 -8.77 -16.60
CA THR A 236 -7.80 -8.63 -15.58
C THR A 236 -6.97 -7.39 -15.87
N VAL A 237 -6.72 -6.58 -14.86
CA VAL A 237 -5.76 -5.47 -14.90
C VAL A 237 -4.74 -5.65 -13.78
N TRP A 238 -3.53 -5.14 -14.02
CA TRP A 238 -2.49 -5.15 -13.00
C TRP A 238 -2.31 -3.76 -12.40
N THR A 239 -1.92 -3.74 -11.13
CA THR A 239 -1.57 -2.53 -10.41
C THR A 239 -0.19 -2.70 -9.79
N ILE A 240 0.58 -1.62 -9.74
CA ILE A 240 1.92 -1.62 -9.14
C ILE A 240 2.20 -0.29 -8.45
N ASP A 241 2.82 -0.37 -7.28
CA ASP A 241 3.31 0.77 -6.52
C ASP A 241 4.42 1.50 -7.30
N PRO A 242 4.44 2.85 -7.33
CA PRO A 242 5.41 3.61 -8.13
C PRO A 242 6.86 3.42 -7.66
N GLN A 243 7.12 3.13 -6.37
CA GLN A 243 8.47 2.78 -5.92
C GLN A 243 8.87 1.36 -6.36
N ALA A 244 7.92 0.44 -6.52
CA ALA A 244 8.20 -0.86 -7.11
C ALA A 244 8.56 -0.76 -8.61
N VAL A 245 8.02 0.24 -9.32
CA VAL A 245 8.47 0.57 -10.69
C VAL A 245 9.94 0.99 -10.70
N VAL A 246 10.40 1.73 -9.68
CA VAL A 246 11.84 2.05 -9.53
C VAL A 246 12.68 0.78 -9.32
N PHE A 247 12.19 -0.19 -8.51
CA PHE A 247 12.90 -1.48 -8.33
C PHE A 247 13.07 -2.22 -9.66
N ILE A 248 12.02 -2.22 -10.51
CA ILE A 248 12.09 -2.81 -11.85
C ILE A 248 13.17 -2.09 -12.68
N GLY A 249 13.18 -0.77 -12.69
CA GLY A 249 14.19 -0.02 -13.44
C GLY A 249 15.61 -0.27 -12.96
N ARG A 250 15.83 -0.33 -11.64
CA ARG A 250 17.14 -0.69 -11.06
C ARG A 250 17.59 -2.07 -11.54
N LEU A 251 16.72 -3.07 -11.54
CA LEU A 251 17.05 -4.42 -12.03
C LEU A 251 17.59 -4.36 -13.46
N PHE A 252 16.90 -3.70 -14.39
CA PHE A 252 17.34 -3.63 -15.79
C PHE A 252 18.63 -2.82 -15.96
N ASN A 253 18.82 -1.75 -15.18
CA ASN A 253 19.96 -0.86 -15.28
C ASN A 253 21.21 -1.37 -14.56
N THR A 254 21.05 -2.14 -13.47
CA THR A 254 22.18 -2.63 -12.66
C THR A 254 22.44 -4.13 -12.82
N GLY A 255 21.40 -4.93 -13.09
CA GLY A 255 21.45 -6.40 -13.11
C GLY A 255 21.18 -7.03 -11.74
N HIS A 256 20.91 -6.22 -10.69
CA HIS A 256 20.64 -6.67 -9.34
C HIS A 256 19.30 -6.16 -8.84
N VAL A 257 18.74 -6.82 -7.83
CA VAL A 257 17.55 -6.35 -7.12
C VAL A 257 17.97 -5.43 -5.98
N ASP A 258 17.36 -4.25 -5.92
CA ASP A 258 17.49 -3.33 -4.79
C ASP A 258 16.10 -2.83 -4.35
N PHE A 259 15.69 -3.28 -3.16
CA PHE A 259 14.39 -2.96 -2.55
C PHE A 259 14.44 -1.70 -1.65
N THR A 260 15.44 -0.85 -1.84
CA THR A 260 15.51 0.42 -1.10
C THR A 260 14.38 1.34 -1.54
N ARG A 261 13.56 1.76 -0.58
CA ARG A 261 12.49 2.73 -0.78
C ARG A 261 12.62 3.92 0.16
N THR A 262 12.07 5.04 -0.26
CA THR A 262 11.94 6.24 0.56
C THR A 262 10.64 6.15 1.35
N VAL A 263 10.75 6.21 2.68
CA VAL A 263 9.66 6.01 3.63
C VAL A 263 9.47 7.29 4.44
N ALA A 264 8.24 7.80 4.51
CA ALA A 264 7.89 8.94 5.36
C ALA A 264 7.63 8.46 6.80
N VAL A 265 8.33 9.00 7.76
CA VAL A 265 8.09 8.79 9.21
C VAL A 265 7.21 9.93 9.69
N THR A 266 5.97 9.62 10.07
CA THR A 266 4.88 10.58 10.28
C THR A 266 4.10 10.32 11.57
N GLY A 267 3.22 11.24 11.91
CA GLY A 267 2.30 11.11 13.04
C GLY A 267 2.56 12.11 14.15
N SER A 268 1.54 12.36 14.95
CA SER A 268 1.58 13.39 16.01
C SER A 268 2.59 13.09 17.12
N GLU A 269 3.00 11.84 17.24
CA GLU A 269 3.89 11.37 18.29
C GLU A 269 5.33 11.18 17.82
N VAL A 270 5.64 11.51 16.57
CA VAL A 270 6.99 11.57 16.02
C VAL A 270 7.59 12.94 16.33
N LEU A 271 8.76 12.97 16.96
CA LEU A 271 9.42 14.22 17.38
C LEU A 271 10.00 15.00 16.19
N LYS A 272 10.57 14.29 15.21
CA LYS A 272 11.13 14.85 13.99
C LYS A 272 10.60 14.07 12.79
N PRO A 273 9.39 14.41 12.30
CA PRO A 273 8.85 13.76 11.10
C PRO A 273 9.70 14.11 9.88
N ALA A 274 10.23 13.08 9.22
CA ALA A 274 11.12 13.23 8.06
C ALA A 274 11.08 11.96 7.20
N TYR A 275 11.73 11.97 6.04
CA TYR A 275 11.89 10.78 5.22
C TYR A 275 13.18 10.03 5.57
N VAL A 276 13.13 8.71 5.42
CA VAL A 276 14.27 7.82 5.60
C VAL A 276 14.35 6.85 4.41
N LYS A 277 15.57 6.40 4.08
CA LYS A 277 15.75 5.32 3.09
C LYS A 277 15.88 4.00 3.83
N LEU A 278 14.99 3.05 3.52
CA LEU A 278 14.96 1.71 4.12
C LEU A 278 14.73 0.68 3.03
N LYS A 279 15.27 -0.52 3.21
CA LYS A 279 14.89 -1.67 2.38
C LYS A 279 13.62 -2.30 2.94
N VAL A 280 12.85 -2.93 2.07
CA VAL A 280 11.68 -3.73 2.45
C VAL A 280 12.04 -4.72 3.57
N GLY A 281 11.18 -4.89 4.55
CA GLY A 281 11.41 -5.77 5.69
C GLY A 281 12.40 -5.27 6.74
N ALA A 282 12.90 -4.05 6.63
CA ALA A 282 13.85 -3.46 7.58
C ALA A 282 13.29 -3.40 9.01
N LEU A 283 14.09 -3.78 10.01
CA LEU A 283 13.77 -3.61 11.43
C LEU A 283 13.71 -2.12 11.78
N LEU A 284 12.62 -1.68 12.41
CA LEU A 284 12.30 -0.26 12.61
C LEU A 284 12.78 0.32 13.94
N THR A 285 13.41 -0.47 14.81
CA THR A 285 13.89 -0.01 16.13
C THR A 285 14.71 1.28 16.02
N GLY A 286 15.67 1.34 15.10
CA GLY A 286 16.54 2.51 14.92
C GLY A 286 15.83 3.76 14.36
N VAL A 287 14.66 3.58 13.70
CA VAL A 287 13.85 4.69 13.19
C VAL A 287 13.07 5.37 14.31
N PHE A 288 12.57 4.58 15.25
CA PHE A 288 11.74 5.08 16.37
C PHE A 288 12.57 5.44 17.60
N GLU A 289 13.80 4.92 17.72
CA GLU A 289 14.67 5.19 18.86
C GLU A 289 14.96 6.70 18.99
N ASN A 290 14.60 7.26 20.16
CA ASN A 290 14.72 8.69 20.46
C ASN A 290 13.99 9.64 19.50
N ASN A 291 13.08 9.14 18.67
CA ASN A 291 12.29 9.93 17.71
C ASN A 291 10.78 9.90 17.98
N VAL A 292 10.35 9.31 19.08
CA VAL A 292 8.93 9.27 19.50
C VAL A 292 8.76 9.76 20.93
N THR A 293 7.56 10.25 21.27
CA THR A 293 7.21 10.64 22.63
C THR A 293 7.22 9.42 23.56
N LYS A 294 7.50 9.63 24.87
CA LYS A 294 7.65 8.54 25.86
C LYS A 294 6.65 8.64 27.01
N ASP A 295 5.77 9.62 26.98
CA ASP A 295 4.85 9.97 28.08
C ASP A 295 3.50 9.27 28.04
N LYS A 296 3.23 8.49 27.00
CA LYS A 296 1.95 7.80 26.78
C LYS A 296 2.12 6.51 26.00
N ALA A 297 1.05 5.71 25.97
CA ALA A 297 0.96 4.53 25.09
C ALA A 297 0.85 4.95 23.63
N LEU A 298 1.65 4.33 22.76
CA LEU A 298 1.74 4.66 21.33
C LEU A 298 1.27 3.49 20.48
N ARG A 299 0.60 3.83 19.37
CA ARG A 299 0.33 2.92 18.28
C ARG A 299 1.31 3.17 17.15
N TYR A 300 2.12 2.15 16.85
CA TYR A 300 3.03 2.13 15.72
C TYR A 300 2.33 1.46 14.54
N ILE A 301 2.39 2.07 13.37
CA ILE A 301 1.73 1.60 12.16
C ILE A 301 2.75 1.56 11.03
N SER A 302 2.92 0.39 10.41
CA SER A 302 3.55 0.30 9.10
C SER A 302 2.49 0.61 8.04
N GLY A 303 2.65 1.72 7.32
CA GLY A 303 1.63 2.30 6.45
C GLY A 303 0.93 3.52 7.04
N ASN A 304 -0.17 3.92 6.42
CA ASN A 304 -1.02 5.04 6.86
C ASN A 304 -2.06 4.60 7.92
N VAL A 305 -2.79 5.55 8.48
CA VAL A 305 -3.78 5.29 9.55
C VAL A 305 -5.05 4.59 9.07
N LEU A 306 -5.32 4.53 7.76
CA LEU A 306 -6.55 3.95 7.20
C LEU A 306 -6.36 2.48 6.78
N THR A 307 -5.23 2.15 6.15
CA THR A 307 -4.97 0.82 5.57
C THR A 307 -3.71 0.16 6.12
N GLY A 308 -2.95 0.85 6.98
CA GLY A 308 -1.71 0.35 7.54
C GLY A 308 -1.91 -0.77 8.57
N LYS A 309 -0.83 -1.49 8.83
CA LYS A 309 -0.78 -2.60 9.78
C LYS A 309 -0.18 -2.15 11.10
N GLN A 310 -0.84 -2.42 12.22
CA GLN A 310 -0.26 -2.20 13.54
C GLN A 310 0.97 -3.09 13.74
N ILE A 311 2.03 -2.49 14.22
CA ILE A 311 3.30 -3.17 14.54
C ILE A 311 3.74 -2.82 15.97
N SER A 312 4.74 -3.51 16.48
CA SER A 312 5.44 -3.10 17.69
C SER A 312 6.52 -2.04 17.38
N ALA A 313 7.07 -1.41 18.40
CA ALA A 313 8.23 -0.50 18.26
C ALA A 313 9.45 -1.20 17.61
N ASN A 314 9.56 -2.52 17.77
CA ASN A 314 10.59 -3.37 17.18
C ASN A 314 10.05 -4.14 15.96
N GLY A 315 9.02 -3.63 15.32
CA GLY A 315 8.43 -4.24 14.13
C GLY A 315 9.27 -4.02 12.87
N TYR A 316 8.75 -4.49 11.74
CA TYR A 316 9.41 -4.45 10.45
C TYR A 316 8.59 -3.66 9.44
N LEU A 317 9.28 -3.07 8.46
CA LEU A 317 8.64 -2.37 7.35
C LEU A 317 7.92 -3.37 6.45
N GLY A 318 6.61 -3.22 6.29
CA GLY A 318 5.81 -4.04 5.38
C GLY A 318 6.22 -3.87 3.91
N ALA A 319 6.00 -4.91 3.11
CA ALA A 319 6.49 -4.99 1.73
C ALA A 319 6.00 -3.86 0.82
N PHE A 320 4.79 -3.35 1.04
CA PHE A 320 4.15 -2.32 0.22
C PHE A 320 4.09 -0.94 0.86
N HIS A 321 4.64 -0.77 2.06
CA HIS A 321 4.47 0.46 2.82
C HIS A 321 5.57 1.48 2.52
N SER A 322 5.18 2.71 2.18
CA SER A 322 6.05 3.88 1.98
C SER A 322 5.91 4.93 3.09
N GLN A 323 5.17 4.58 4.15
CA GLN A 323 4.89 5.44 5.29
C GLN A 323 4.96 4.63 6.58
N LEU A 324 5.45 5.27 7.64
CA LEU A 324 5.37 4.81 9.02
C LEU A 324 4.64 5.87 9.82
N THR A 325 3.66 5.47 10.61
CA THR A 325 2.82 6.42 11.35
C THR A 325 2.80 6.08 12.83
N VAL A 326 3.02 7.08 13.70
CA VAL A 326 2.93 6.91 15.15
C VAL A 326 1.91 7.89 15.71
N ILE A 327 0.87 7.34 16.35
CA ILE A 327 -0.23 8.09 16.97
C ILE A 327 -0.45 7.63 18.41
N PRO A 328 -1.17 8.40 19.25
CA PRO A 328 -1.55 7.92 20.58
C PRO A 328 -2.42 6.66 20.50
N GLU A 329 -2.19 5.70 21.38
CA GLU A 329 -3.08 4.54 21.55
C GLU A 329 -4.44 4.96 22.12
N GLY A 330 -4.42 5.91 23.07
CA GLY A 330 -5.63 6.47 23.70
C GLY A 330 -6.25 5.60 24.78
N SER A 331 -5.60 4.49 25.18
CA SER A 331 -6.08 3.58 26.22
C SER A 331 -6.12 4.21 27.63
N ASP A 332 -5.39 5.29 27.83
CA ASP A 332 -5.25 6.05 29.06
C ASP A 332 -6.25 7.22 29.18
N VAL A 333 -7.06 7.47 28.15
CA VAL A 333 -8.01 8.60 28.12
C VAL A 333 -9.36 8.18 28.67
N HIS A 334 -9.70 8.69 29.85
CA HIS A 334 -11.00 8.50 30.48
C HIS A 334 -11.83 9.79 30.36
N GLU A 335 -12.89 9.76 29.58
CA GLU A 335 -13.79 10.90 29.39
C GLU A 335 -15.13 10.67 30.10
N MET A 336 -15.43 11.51 31.10
CA MET A 336 -16.76 11.53 31.69
C MET A 336 -17.65 12.51 30.91
N LEU A 337 -18.83 12.06 30.46
CA LEU A 337 -19.77 12.85 29.66
C LEU A 337 -19.17 13.42 28.36
N GLY A 338 -18.18 12.76 27.78
CA GLY A 338 -17.48 13.23 26.57
C GLY A 338 -18.38 13.53 25.38
N TRP A 339 -19.56 12.92 25.30
CA TRP A 339 -20.56 13.12 24.25
C TRP A 339 -21.24 14.48 24.26
N ILE A 340 -21.21 15.22 25.40
CA ILE A 340 -21.77 16.60 25.52
C ILE A 340 -20.68 17.67 25.32
N MET A 341 -19.42 17.32 25.32
CA MET A 341 -18.30 18.27 25.21
C MET A 341 -18.27 18.95 23.84
N PRO A 342 -17.94 20.24 23.75
CA PRO A 342 -17.90 21.00 22.49
C PRO A 342 -16.78 20.53 21.55
N ARG A 343 -15.74 19.88 22.06
CA ARG A 343 -14.66 19.22 21.34
C ARG A 343 -14.09 20.00 20.15
N PHE A 344 -13.49 21.14 20.43
CA PHE A 344 -12.86 21.98 19.42
C PHE A 344 -11.63 21.33 18.77
N ASN A 345 -11.01 20.32 19.40
CA ASN A 345 -9.79 19.68 18.96
C ASN A 345 -10.01 18.28 18.34
N ASP A 346 -11.22 17.80 18.31
CA ASP A 346 -11.54 16.50 17.73
C ASP A 346 -12.06 16.65 16.30
N PHE A 347 -11.65 15.75 15.41
CA PHE A 347 -12.15 15.72 14.04
C PHE A 347 -13.63 15.31 14.01
N SER A 348 -14.42 15.96 13.18
CA SER A 348 -15.85 15.64 13.02
C SER A 348 -16.25 15.56 11.56
N THR A 349 -16.76 14.42 11.14
CA THR A 349 -17.32 14.21 9.79
C THR A 349 -18.71 14.78 9.66
N SER A 350 -19.51 14.75 10.73
CA SER A 350 -20.95 15.12 10.77
C SER A 350 -21.23 16.49 11.39
N ARG A 351 -20.19 17.28 11.66
CA ARG A 351 -20.28 18.57 12.37
C ARG A 351 -20.88 18.47 13.79
N SER A 352 -20.82 17.30 14.41
CA SER A 352 -21.26 17.09 15.80
C SER A 352 -20.40 17.84 16.82
N TYR A 353 -19.14 18.15 16.46
CA TYR A 353 -18.20 18.91 17.30
C TYR A 353 -17.99 20.31 16.73
N PHE A 354 -17.73 21.28 17.57
CA PHE A 354 -17.51 22.67 17.14
C PHE A 354 -16.18 22.88 16.38
N SER A 355 -15.36 21.86 16.27
CA SER A 355 -14.10 21.90 15.49
C SER A 355 -14.31 22.34 14.03
N TRP A 356 -15.48 22.11 13.43
CA TRP A 356 -15.80 22.58 12.08
C TRP A 356 -15.72 24.11 11.92
N MET A 357 -15.88 24.86 13.03
CA MET A 357 -15.76 26.33 13.05
C MET A 357 -14.30 26.80 12.96
N MET A 358 -13.31 25.91 13.20
CA MET A 358 -11.89 26.25 13.27
C MET A 358 -11.21 26.31 11.88
N GLY A 359 -11.99 26.10 10.82
CA GLY A 359 -11.51 26.18 9.43
C GLY A 359 -10.91 24.88 8.89
N LYS A 360 -10.81 24.80 7.55
CA LYS A 360 -10.40 23.59 6.83
C LYS A 360 -8.91 23.24 6.96
N LYS A 361 -8.07 24.18 7.41
CA LYS A 361 -6.61 23.97 7.53
C LYS A 361 -6.18 23.48 8.92
N LYS A 362 -7.13 23.30 9.83
CA LYS A 362 -6.80 22.80 11.16
C LYS A 362 -6.31 21.36 11.08
N GLU A 363 -5.18 21.11 11.71
CA GLU A 363 -4.64 19.77 11.89
C GLU A 363 -5.10 19.19 13.23
N TYR A 364 -5.30 17.88 13.27
CA TYR A 364 -5.83 17.15 14.42
C TYR A 364 -4.85 16.10 14.91
N VAL A 365 -4.84 15.90 16.22
CA VAL A 365 -4.21 14.75 16.86
C VAL A 365 -5.32 13.73 17.11
N LEU A 366 -5.34 12.65 16.34
CA LEU A 366 -6.28 11.55 16.52
C LEU A 366 -5.60 10.38 17.20
N ASP A 367 -6.34 9.71 18.08
CA ASP A 367 -5.93 8.48 18.74
C ASP A 367 -6.56 7.25 18.06
N ALA A 368 -6.11 6.05 18.47
CA ALA A 368 -6.56 4.80 17.88
C ALA A 368 -7.91 4.29 18.43
N ARG A 369 -8.60 5.03 19.29
CA ARG A 369 -9.87 4.61 19.86
C ARG A 369 -10.99 4.62 18.83
N VAL A 370 -11.81 3.58 18.84
CA VAL A 370 -13.10 3.58 18.14
C VAL A 370 -14.05 4.49 18.90
N LYS A 371 -14.38 5.65 18.30
CA LYS A 371 -15.33 6.63 18.89
C LYS A 371 -16.75 6.26 18.46
N GLY A 372 -17.35 5.34 19.16
CA GLY A 372 -18.70 4.80 18.93
C GLY A 372 -18.78 3.32 19.29
N GLY A 373 -19.94 2.72 19.09
CA GLY A 373 -20.15 1.29 19.28
C GLY A 373 -20.47 0.62 17.94
N GLU A 374 -20.02 -0.62 17.79
CA GLU A 374 -20.41 -1.46 16.66
C GLU A 374 -21.92 -1.67 16.66
N ARG A 375 -22.53 -1.53 15.49
CA ARG A 375 -23.97 -1.69 15.28
C ARG A 375 -24.21 -2.40 13.96
N HIS A 376 -25.43 -2.90 13.81
CA HIS A 376 -25.86 -3.38 12.51
C HIS A 376 -25.82 -2.25 11.46
N MET A 377 -25.45 -2.60 10.24
CA MET A 377 -25.40 -1.67 9.13
C MET A 377 -26.76 -1.01 8.89
N ILE A 378 -26.75 0.30 8.81
CA ILE A 378 -27.90 1.11 8.39
C ILE A 378 -27.63 1.73 7.02
N MET A 379 -28.71 1.99 6.25
CA MET A 379 -28.62 2.70 4.98
C MET A 379 -28.62 4.21 5.26
N SER A 380 -27.44 4.75 5.50
CA SER A 380 -27.24 6.16 5.87
C SER A 380 -26.81 7.05 4.72
N ASN A 381 -26.42 6.43 3.61
CA ASN A 381 -25.85 7.11 2.44
C ASN A 381 -24.51 7.84 2.72
N GLU A 382 -23.85 7.51 3.86
CA GLU A 382 -22.58 8.14 4.26
C GLU A 382 -21.43 7.74 3.32
N TYR A 383 -21.44 6.49 2.82
CA TYR A 383 -20.37 6.00 1.96
C TYR A 383 -20.39 6.65 0.58
N ASP A 384 -21.58 6.97 0.05
CA ASP A 384 -21.73 7.63 -1.24
C ASP A 384 -21.14 9.05 -1.27
N HIS A 385 -20.99 9.69 -0.12
CA HIS A 385 -20.39 11.01 -0.03
C HIS A 385 -18.85 10.99 -0.14
N VAL A 386 -18.24 9.87 0.19
CA VAL A 386 -16.78 9.75 0.27
C VAL A 386 -16.18 8.82 -0.77
N LEU A 387 -16.96 7.96 -1.40
CA LEU A 387 -16.50 7.04 -2.44
C LEU A 387 -16.78 7.62 -3.83
N PRO A 388 -15.75 8.08 -4.56
CA PRO A 388 -15.90 8.65 -5.90
C PRO A 388 -15.84 7.57 -7.00
N MET A 389 -16.46 6.40 -6.80
CA MET A 389 -16.59 5.33 -7.78
C MET A 389 -18.05 5.18 -8.22
N ASP A 390 -18.28 4.69 -9.43
CA ASP A 390 -19.62 4.44 -9.96
C ASP A 390 -20.14 3.06 -9.51
N ILE A 391 -20.22 2.90 -8.20
CA ILE A 391 -20.76 1.70 -7.53
C ILE A 391 -21.75 2.13 -6.42
N LEU A 392 -22.58 1.20 -5.96
CA LEU A 392 -23.49 1.39 -4.83
C LEU A 392 -22.91 0.73 -3.57
N PRO A 393 -22.06 1.46 -2.77
CA PRO A 393 -21.24 0.86 -1.73
C PRO A 393 -22.04 0.18 -0.63
N GLU A 394 -23.13 0.79 -0.15
CA GLU A 394 -23.95 0.21 0.92
C GLU A 394 -24.67 -1.08 0.45
N TYR A 395 -25.15 -1.12 -0.80
CA TYR A 395 -25.77 -2.31 -1.36
C TYR A 395 -24.75 -3.42 -1.59
N LEU A 396 -23.55 -3.08 -2.08
CA LEU A 396 -22.46 -4.03 -2.27
C LEU A 396 -22.07 -4.68 -0.95
N ILE A 397 -21.84 -3.90 0.11
CA ILE A 397 -21.50 -4.43 1.44
C ILE A 397 -22.60 -5.37 1.96
N LYS A 398 -23.88 -5.02 1.76
CA LYS A 398 -25.00 -5.92 2.15
C LYS A 398 -25.03 -7.21 1.34
N ALA A 399 -24.73 -7.17 0.05
CA ALA A 399 -24.64 -8.36 -0.78
C ALA A 399 -23.50 -9.27 -0.31
N ILE A 400 -22.35 -8.70 0.06
CA ILE A 400 -21.22 -9.44 0.61
C ILE A 400 -21.58 -10.11 1.95
N ILE A 401 -22.19 -9.37 2.87
CA ILE A 401 -22.63 -9.91 4.17
C ILE A 401 -23.66 -11.04 4.00
N ALA A 402 -24.53 -10.93 2.99
CA ALA A 402 -25.51 -11.96 2.67
C ALA A 402 -24.95 -13.18 1.93
N GLY A 403 -23.69 -13.10 1.41
CA GLY A 403 -23.08 -14.14 0.60
C GLY A 403 -23.73 -14.30 -0.79
N ASP A 404 -24.39 -13.24 -1.29
CA ASP A 404 -25.11 -13.25 -2.56
C ASP A 404 -24.18 -12.85 -3.71
N ILE A 405 -23.54 -13.85 -4.32
CA ILE A 405 -22.52 -13.66 -5.36
C ILE A 405 -23.08 -12.97 -6.59
N ASP A 406 -24.29 -13.33 -7.04
CA ASP A 406 -24.91 -12.72 -8.21
C ASP A 406 -25.12 -11.21 -8.01
N ARG A 407 -25.54 -10.82 -6.80
CA ARG A 407 -25.65 -9.39 -6.44
C ARG A 407 -24.30 -8.71 -6.26
N MET A 408 -23.29 -9.38 -5.70
CA MET A 408 -21.95 -8.83 -5.63
C MET A 408 -21.42 -8.47 -7.03
N GLU A 409 -21.59 -9.37 -8.00
CA GLU A 409 -21.21 -9.15 -9.39
C GLU A 409 -21.98 -7.98 -10.02
N ALA A 410 -23.30 -7.96 -9.86
CA ALA A 410 -24.15 -6.89 -10.39
C ALA A 410 -23.87 -5.51 -9.78
N LEU A 411 -23.28 -5.45 -8.58
CA LEU A 411 -22.97 -4.23 -7.83
C LEU A 411 -21.51 -3.80 -7.94
N GLY A 412 -20.69 -4.46 -8.77
CA GLY A 412 -19.34 -4.00 -9.11
C GLY A 412 -18.22 -4.52 -8.20
N ILE A 413 -18.35 -5.72 -7.60
CA ILE A 413 -17.30 -6.30 -6.76
C ILE A 413 -15.95 -6.48 -7.47
N TYR A 414 -15.95 -6.62 -8.80
CA TYR A 414 -14.75 -6.78 -9.61
C TYR A 414 -13.85 -5.53 -9.63
N GLU A 415 -14.43 -4.36 -9.37
CA GLU A 415 -13.75 -3.07 -9.44
C GLU A 415 -13.07 -2.65 -8.13
N VAL A 416 -13.47 -3.24 -7.00
CA VAL A 416 -13.09 -2.77 -5.67
C VAL A 416 -11.98 -3.57 -5.03
N ALA A 417 -11.30 -2.94 -4.09
CA ALA A 417 -10.42 -3.56 -3.11
C ALA A 417 -10.73 -3.06 -1.70
N PRO A 418 -10.20 -3.72 -0.66
CA PRO A 418 -10.36 -3.27 0.72
C PRO A 418 -9.97 -1.80 0.93
N GLU A 419 -8.89 -1.33 0.32
CA GLU A 419 -8.41 0.05 0.43
C GLU A 419 -9.42 1.11 -0.03
N ASP A 420 -10.27 0.78 -1.03
CA ASP A 420 -11.28 1.70 -1.55
C ASP A 420 -12.38 1.98 -0.52
N PHE A 421 -12.60 1.05 0.40
CA PHE A 421 -13.56 1.17 1.50
C PHE A 421 -12.98 1.72 2.81
N ALA A 422 -11.68 2.01 2.87
CA ALA A 422 -11.04 2.49 4.10
C ALA A 422 -11.63 3.83 4.59
N LEU A 423 -11.90 4.76 3.67
CA LEU A 423 -12.55 6.02 4.02
C LEU A 423 -14.04 5.83 4.38
N CYS A 424 -14.74 4.89 3.73
CA CYS A 424 -16.10 4.50 4.10
C CYS A 424 -16.15 3.94 5.52
N GLU A 425 -15.18 3.10 5.89
CA GLU A 425 -15.00 2.55 7.24
C GLU A 425 -14.79 3.66 8.28
N PHE A 426 -13.94 4.65 7.96
CA PHE A 426 -13.69 5.80 8.83
C PHE A 426 -14.95 6.61 9.12
N VAL A 427 -15.78 6.91 8.12
CA VAL A 427 -17.02 7.69 8.28
C VAL A 427 -18.18 6.85 8.80
N CYS A 428 -18.09 5.53 8.79
CA CYS A 428 -19.17 4.62 9.15
C CYS A 428 -19.70 4.88 10.56
N SER A 429 -20.96 5.31 10.67
CA SER A 429 -21.65 5.52 11.94
C SER A 429 -21.91 4.22 12.70
N SER A 430 -22.01 3.09 12.00
CA SER A 430 -22.21 1.76 12.57
C SER A 430 -20.90 1.06 13.00
N LYS A 431 -19.74 1.65 12.70
CA LYS A 431 -18.40 1.14 13.02
C LYS A 431 -18.16 -0.29 12.51
N MET A 432 -18.59 -0.56 11.29
CA MET A 432 -18.39 -1.82 10.60
C MET A 432 -16.94 -1.90 10.07
N GLU A 433 -16.32 -3.08 10.12
CA GLU A 433 -15.01 -3.36 9.53
C GLU A 433 -15.15 -3.62 8.01
N LEU A 434 -15.36 -2.55 7.23
CA LEU A 434 -15.69 -2.67 5.82
C LEU A 434 -14.57 -3.25 4.98
N GLN A 435 -13.32 -2.92 5.30
CA GLN A 435 -12.16 -3.48 4.60
C GLN A 435 -12.10 -5.00 4.74
N ARG A 436 -12.36 -5.53 5.96
CA ARG A 436 -12.41 -6.96 6.20
C ARG A 436 -13.58 -7.61 5.45
N ILE A 437 -14.77 -7.00 5.49
CA ILE A 437 -15.95 -7.50 4.77
C ILE A 437 -15.68 -7.59 3.27
N VAL A 438 -15.08 -6.55 2.68
CA VAL A 438 -14.72 -6.55 1.25
C VAL A 438 -13.68 -7.62 0.95
N ARG A 439 -12.66 -7.82 1.82
CA ARG A 439 -11.67 -8.89 1.64
C ARG A 439 -12.32 -10.28 1.66
N ASP A 440 -13.21 -10.52 2.62
CA ASP A 440 -13.94 -11.79 2.74
C ASP A 440 -14.81 -12.05 1.49
N GLY A 441 -15.47 -11.00 0.96
CA GLY A 441 -16.27 -11.09 -0.28
C GLY A 441 -15.42 -11.40 -1.50
N LEU A 442 -14.28 -10.74 -1.67
CA LEU A 442 -13.35 -11.00 -2.76
C LEU A 442 -12.74 -12.41 -2.68
N ASP A 443 -12.43 -12.89 -1.49
CA ASP A 443 -11.92 -14.24 -1.28
C ASP A 443 -12.98 -15.31 -1.52
N MET A 444 -14.25 -15.02 -1.17
CA MET A 444 -15.40 -15.88 -1.49
C MET A 444 -15.57 -15.98 -3.01
N LEU A 445 -15.64 -14.85 -3.69
CA LEU A 445 -15.80 -14.78 -5.14
C LEU A 445 -14.65 -15.52 -5.87
N ARG A 446 -13.40 -15.32 -5.42
CA ARG A 446 -12.24 -15.99 -6.01
C ARG A 446 -12.32 -17.52 -5.91
N ARG A 447 -12.82 -18.05 -4.78
CA ARG A 447 -12.99 -19.51 -4.60
C ARG A 447 -14.06 -20.13 -5.47
N GLU A 448 -15.09 -19.36 -5.82
CA GLU A 448 -16.20 -19.84 -6.67
C GLU A 448 -15.85 -19.73 -8.16
N MET A 449 -14.93 -18.81 -8.52
CA MET A 449 -14.61 -18.49 -9.92
C MET A 449 -13.28 -19.08 -10.40
N CYS A 450 -12.40 -19.50 -9.50
CA CYS A 450 -11.09 -20.12 -9.75
C CYS A 450 -11.02 -21.49 -9.07
#